data_b0178fad6bb4dc8d15bdc19d438eb7f4
#
_entry.id   b0178fad6bb4dc8d15bdc19d438eb7f4
#
_cell.length_a   1.000
_cell.length_b   1.000
_cell.length_c   1.000
_cell.angle_alpha   90.00
_cell.angle_beta   90.00
_cell.angle_gamma   90.00
#
_symmetry.space_group_name_H-M   'P 1'
#
loop_
_entity.id
_entity.type
_entity.pdbx_description
1 polymer ?
#
loop_
_entity_poly.entity_id
_entity_poly.type
_entity_poly.pdbx_seq_one_letter_code
_entity_poly.pdbx_strand_id
1 'polypeptide(L)'
;ASDVYKRQAKTEQQEIEEQLHWFRDFVSVTNEIQDGNAKEYVEALQHDIFDANVYVFTPKGKVVTLPNGSTPIDFAYKIHTDVGNTLAGAKVNNQMVPISRVLQTGDVVEIITNKNATPNSEWLNMATSSIAKSHIRKFLMKQNSDFIRQDNIQKGRNSLAVSFRERKIKANIDKIMTKKLFEHFNVENADELYLSLIHI
;
A
#
# COMPACT_ATOMS: atom_id res chain seq x y z
N ALA A 1 20.33 3.20 -4.62
CA ALA A 1 19.03 2.69 -4.12
C ALA A 1 18.70 1.32 -4.72
N SER A 2 19.01 1.08 -6.02
CA SER A 2 18.69 -0.18 -6.71
C SER A 2 19.37 -1.43 -6.13
N ASP A 3 20.61 -1.32 -5.64
CA ASP A 3 21.41 -2.49 -5.23
C ASP A 3 21.07 -2.98 -3.81
N VAL A 4 20.61 -2.10 -2.93
CA VAL A 4 20.16 -2.47 -1.57
C VAL A 4 18.86 -3.27 -1.66
N TYR A 5 17.90 -2.85 -2.49
CA TYR A 5 16.65 -3.58 -2.71
C TYR A 5 16.86 -4.95 -3.37
N LYS A 6 17.83 -5.06 -4.30
CA LYS A 6 18.16 -6.35 -4.92
C LYS A 6 18.78 -7.32 -3.92
N ARG A 7 19.62 -6.84 -2.99
CA ARG A 7 20.21 -7.67 -1.94
C ARG A 7 19.17 -8.14 -0.91
N GLN A 8 18.27 -7.24 -0.44
CA GLN A 8 17.20 -7.63 0.49
C GLN A 8 16.24 -8.64 -0.13
N ALA A 9 15.80 -8.42 -1.38
CA ALA A 9 14.94 -9.37 -2.08
C ALA A 9 15.62 -10.74 -2.33
N LYS A 10 16.94 -10.76 -2.51
CA LYS A 10 17.70 -12.01 -2.66
C LYS A 10 17.80 -12.78 -1.34
N THR A 11 18.01 -12.06 -0.22
CA THR A 11 18.08 -12.66 1.12
C THR A 11 16.73 -13.25 1.52
N GLU A 12 15.63 -12.49 1.33
CA GLU A 12 14.27 -12.96 1.62
C GLU A 12 13.87 -14.19 0.78
N GLN A 13 14.29 -14.22 -0.50
CA GLN A 13 14.05 -15.39 -1.37
C GLN A 13 14.84 -16.61 -0.91
N GLN A 14 16.08 -16.43 -0.48
CA GLN A 14 16.90 -17.52 0.05
C GLN A 14 16.32 -18.07 1.37
N GLU A 15 15.87 -17.21 2.26
CA GLU A 15 15.21 -17.63 3.50
C GLU A 15 13.93 -18.44 3.23
N ILE A 16 13.12 -18.05 2.24
CA ILE A 16 11.92 -18.79 1.84
C ILE A 16 12.31 -20.14 1.22
N GLU A 17 13.33 -20.18 0.36
CA GLU A 17 13.81 -21.41 -0.25
C GLU A 17 14.38 -22.38 0.82
N GLU A 18 15.12 -21.87 1.80
CA GLU A 18 15.62 -22.65 2.93
C GLU A 18 14.48 -23.19 3.80
N GLN A 19 13.45 -22.37 4.09
CA GLN A 19 12.26 -22.82 4.81
C GLN A 19 11.48 -23.89 4.05
N LEU A 20 11.33 -23.73 2.73
CA LEU A 20 10.67 -24.74 1.88
C LEU A 20 11.51 -26.03 1.75
N HIS A 21 12.84 -25.92 1.73
CA HIS A 21 13.73 -27.08 1.72
C HIS A 21 13.67 -27.82 3.05
N TRP A 22 13.83 -27.12 4.17
CA TRP A 22 13.68 -27.69 5.50
C TRP A 22 12.32 -28.40 5.67
N PHE A 23 11.26 -27.77 5.17
CA PHE A 23 9.91 -28.35 5.24
C PHE A 23 9.79 -29.62 4.40
N ARG A 24 10.33 -29.67 3.17
CA ARG A 24 10.36 -30.88 2.35
C ARG A 24 11.13 -32.01 3.03
N ASP A 25 12.29 -31.68 3.60
CA ASP A 25 13.11 -32.65 4.32
C ASP A 25 12.37 -33.17 5.57
N PHE A 26 11.70 -32.28 6.28
CA PHE A 26 10.87 -32.62 7.44
C PHE A 26 9.71 -33.53 7.05
N VAL A 27 8.98 -33.24 5.98
CA VAL A 27 7.90 -34.12 5.44
C VAL A 27 8.44 -35.46 4.99
N SER A 28 9.62 -35.49 4.36
CA SER A 28 10.28 -36.72 3.91
C SER A 28 10.63 -37.64 5.10
N VAL A 29 11.27 -37.06 6.14
CA VAL A 29 11.62 -37.78 7.37
C VAL A 29 10.38 -38.27 8.10
N THR A 30 9.30 -37.50 8.09
CA THR A 30 8.04 -37.87 8.76
C THR A 30 7.33 -39.05 8.11
N ASN A 31 7.39 -39.13 6.78
CA ASN A 31 6.83 -40.29 6.05
C ASN A 31 7.58 -41.60 6.35
N GLU A 32 8.80 -41.52 6.89
CA GLU A 32 9.59 -42.68 7.34
C GLU A 32 9.30 -43.07 8.80
N ILE A 33 8.59 -42.23 9.57
CA ILE A 33 8.23 -42.53 10.97
C ILE A 33 7.06 -43.49 11.01
N GLN A 34 7.28 -44.67 11.54
CA GLN A 34 6.26 -45.73 11.70
C GLN A 34 5.44 -45.58 12.99
N ASP A 35 5.76 -44.65 13.86
CA ASP A 35 5.05 -44.39 15.12
C ASP A 35 3.83 -43.48 14.89
N GLY A 36 2.62 -44.00 15.14
CA GLY A 36 1.36 -43.33 14.92
C GLY A 36 1.22 -41.99 15.67
N ASN A 37 1.72 -41.88 16.91
CA ASN A 37 1.65 -40.68 17.70
C ASN A 37 2.56 -39.57 17.16
N ALA A 38 3.75 -39.92 16.70
CA ALA A 38 4.68 -38.97 16.10
C ALA A 38 4.16 -38.43 14.76
N LYS A 39 3.49 -39.30 13.97
CA LYS A 39 2.86 -38.94 12.70
C LYS A 39 1.72 -37.93 12.89
N GLU A 40 0.83 -38.20 13.84
CA GLU A 40 -0.31 -37.32 14.16
C GLU A 40 0.17 -35.92 14.66
N TYR A 41 1.22 -35.90 15.50
CA TYR A 41 1.82 -34.64 15.97
C TYR A 41 2.43 -33.82 14.82
N VAL A 42 3.06 -34.48 13.88
CA VAL A 42 3.68 -33.82 12.73
C VAL A 42 2.63 -33.33 11.72
N GLU A 43 1.57 -34.13 11.48
CA GLU A 43 0.43 -33.70 10.65
C GLU A 43 -0.26 -32.48 11.27
N ALA A 44 -0.40 -32.39 12.59
CA ALA A 44 -0.92 -31.23 13.30
C ALA A 44 -0.01 -30.00 13.15
N LEU A 45 1.32 -30.17 13.30
CA LEU A 45 2.29 -29.09 13.07
C LEU A 45 2.30 -28.60 11.62
N GLN A 46 2.17 -29.51 10.66
CA GLN A 46 2.05 -29.14 9.25
C GLN A 46 0.80 -28.29 9.00
N HIS A 47 -0.31 -28.71 9.56
CA HIS A 47 -1.59 -28.00 9.46
C HIS A 47 -1.47 -26.57 10.01
N ASP A 48 -0.90 -26.41 11.22
CA ASP A 48 -0.72 -25.10 11.86
C ASP A 48 0.20 -24.16 11.06
N ILE A 49 1.28 -24.69 10.47
CA ILE A 49 2.23 -23.90 9.68
C ILE A 49 1.60 -23.46 8.33
N PHE A 50 0.85 -24.33 7.67
CA PHE A 50 0.21 -24.03 6.39
C PHE A 50 -1.08 -23.25 6.54
N ASP A 51 -1.81 -23.41 7.65
CA ASP A 51 -3.01 -22.62 7.91
C ASP A 51 -2.72 -21.14 8.18
N ALA A 52 -1.51 -20.80 8.65
CA ALA A 52 -1.13 -19.43 8.92
C ALA A 52 -0.78 -18.63 7.64
N ASN A 53 -0.27 -19.30 6.59
CA ASN A 53 0.26 -18.64 5.41
C ASN A 53 -0.13 -19.34 4.10
N VAL A 54 -0.20 -18.56 3.03
CA VAL A 54 -0.30 -19.03 1.64
C VAL A 54 0.96 -18.65 0.87
N TYR A 55 1.38 -19.55 -0.02
CA TYR A 55 2.57 -19.41 -0.86
C TYR A 55 2.13 -19.25 -2.31
N VAL A 56 2.29 -18.04 -2.85
CA VAL A 56 1.88 -17.70 -4.21
C VAL A 56 3.09 -17.36 -5.06
N PHE A 57 2.95 -17.41 -6.37
CA PHE A 57 4.05 -17.21 -7.30
C PHE A 57 3.84 -15.95 -8.14
N THR A 58 4.92 -15.24 -8.43
CA THR A 58 4.92 -14.26 -9.52
C THR A 58 5.00 -14.99 -10.87
N PRO A 59 4.63 -14.35 -12.01
CA PRO A 59 4.81 -14.96 -13.35
C PRO A 59 6.26 -15.34 -13.67
N LYS A 60 7.22 -14.76 -12.95
CA LYS A 60 8.66 -15.08 -13.07
C LYS A 60 9.10 -16.22 -12.17
N GLY A 61 8.17 -16.89 -11.48
CA GLY A 61 8.45 -18.02 -10.60
C GLY A 61 8.97 -17.66 -9.20
N LYS A 62 8.99 -16.35 -8.83
CA LYS A 62 9.37 -15.95 -7.47
C LYS A 62 8.23 -16.28 -6.51
N VAL A 63 8.57 -16.94 -5.39
CA VAL A 63 7.62 -17.24 -4.30
C VAL A 63 7.38 -16.01 -3.44
N VAL A 64 6.14 -15.79 -3.06
CA VAL A 64 5.70 -14.72 -2.15
C VAL A 64 4.85 -15.35 -1.05
N THR A 65 5.25 -15.17 0.20
CA THR A 65 4.51 -15.64 1.37
C THR A 65 3.57 -14.56 1.85
N LEU A 66 2.30 -14.91 2.05
CA LEU A 66 1.24 -14.04 2.52
C LEU A 66 0.46 -14.71 3.66
N PRO A 67 -0.15 -13.97 4.59
CA PRO A 67 -1.09 -14.53 5.54
C PRO A 67 -2.24 -15.28 4.85
N ASN A 68 -2.76 -16.33 5.47
CA ASN A 68 -3.94 -17.03 4.96
C ASN A 68 -5.14 -16.05 4.85
N GLY A 69 -5.94 -16.19 3.82
CA GLY A 69 -7.03 -15.27 3.49
C GLY A 69 -6.61 -14.02 2.72
N SER A 70 -5.31 -13.87 2.38
CA SER A 70 -4.81 -12.74 1.59
C SER A 70 -5.40 -12.70 0.19
N THR A 71 -5.47 -11.49 -0.34
CA THR A 71 -6.03 -11.15 -1.65
C THR A 71 -4.95 -10.57 -2.59
N PRO A 72 -5.24 -10.35 -3.87
CA PRO A 72 -4.35 -9.62 -4.78
C PRO A 72 -3.93 -8.24 -4.27
N ILE A 73 -4.72 -7.60 -3.41
CA ILE A 73 -4.34 -6.35 -2.75
C ILE A 73 -3.12 -6.58 -1.85
N ASP A 74 -3.16 -7.61 -0.99
CA ASP A 74 -2.06 -7.97 -0.09
C ASP A 74 -0.79 -8.31 -0.88
N PHE A 75 -0.94 -9.09 -1.94
CA PHE A 75 0.15 -9.44 -2.85
C PHE A 75 0.78 -8.20 -3.48
N ALA A 76 -0.02 -7.26 -4.00
CA ALA A 76 0.47 -6.04 -4.64
C ALA A 76 1.31 -5.19 -3.67
N TYR A 77 0.83 -4.98 -2.43
CA TYR A 77 1.58 -4.26 -1.40
C TYR A 77 2.80 -5.02 -0.89
N LYS A 78 2.77 -6.35 -0.89
CA LYS A 78 3.95 -7.17 -0.55
C LYS A 78 5.05 -7.03 -1.60
N ILE A 79 4.70 -6.87 -2.88
CA ILE A 79 5.68 -6.64 -3.96
C ILE A 79 6.28 -5.23 -3.84
N HIS A 80 5.46 -4.18 -3.83
CA HIS A 80 5.89 -2.79 -3.65
C HIS A 80 4.70 -1.88 -3.34
N THR A 81 4.93 -0.83 -2.53
CA THR A 81 3.89 0.15 -2.19
C THR A 81 3.26 0.81 -3.43
N ASP A 82 4.07 1.18 -4.44
CA ASP A 82 3.55 1.81 -5.65
C ASP A 82 2.71 0.85 -6.50
N VAL A 83 3.05 -0.45 -6.51
CA VAL A 83 2.24 -1.49 -7.16
C VAL A 83 0.88 -1.60 -6.47
N GLY A 84 0.88 -1.60 -5.14
CA GLY A 84 -0.36 -1.58 -4.35
C GLY A 84 -1.19 -0.32 -4.60
N ASN A 85 -0.58 0.86 -4.57
CA ASN A 85 -1.28 2.14 -4.76
C ASN A 85 -1.85 2.32 -6.18
N THR A 86 -1.30 1.64 -7.19
CA THR A 86 -1.74 1.73 -8.58
C THR A 86 -2.44 0.47 -9.08
N LEU A 87 -2.83 -0.43 -8.19
CA LEU A 87 -3.54 -1.67 -8.50
C LEU A 87 -4.87 -1.36 -9.20
N ALA A 88 -5.02 -1.85 -10.43
CA ALA A 88 -6.22 -1.71 -11.24
C ALA A 88 -6.95 -3.04 -11.46
N GLY A 89 -6.24 -4.16 -11.33
CA GLY A 89 -6.79 -5.49 -11.51
C GLY A 89 -5.75 -6.57 -11.24
N ALA A 90 -6.18 -7.81 -11.25
CA ALA A 90 -5.31 -8.96 -11.05
C ALA A 90 -5.70 -10.12 -11.96
N LYS A 91 -4.68 -10.91 -12.34
CA LYS A 91 -4.87 -12.22 -12.94
C LYS A 91 -4.32 -13.27 -11.97
N VAL A 92 -5.05 -14.34 -11.82
CA VAL A 92 -4.62 -15.54 -11.10
C VAL A 92 -4.69 -16.70 -12.06
N ASN A 93 -3.57 -17.41 -12.23
CA ASN A 93 -3.45 -18.52 -13.17
C ASN A 93 -3.89 -18.12 -14.61
N ASN A 94 -3.45 -16.95 -15.07
CA ASN A 94 -3.78 -16.33 -16.36
C ASN A 94 -5.25 -15.91 -16.54
N GLN A 95 -6.11 -15.98 -15.53
CA GLN A 95 -7.50 -15.56 -15.59
C GLN A 95 -7.71 -14.27 -14.81
N MET A 96 -8.45 -13.30 -15.37
CA MET A 96 -8.86 -12.09 -14.67
C MET A 96 -9.74 -12.45 -13.48
N VAL A 97 -9.42 -11.90 -12.33
CA VAL A 97 -10.15 -12.13 -11.07
C VAL A 97 -10.44 -10.81 -10.36
N PRO A 98 -11.48 -10.77 -9.51
CA PRO A 98 -11.69 -9.65 -8.60
C PRO A 98 -10.50 -9.49 -7.65
N ILE A 99 -10.16 -8.24 -7.31
CA ILE A 99 -9.07 -7.93 -6.35
C ILE A 99 -9.38 -8.40 -4.92
N SER A 100 -10.61 -8.79 -4.64
CA SER A 100 -11.08 -9.37 -3.38
C SER A 100 -11.01 -10.90 -3.34
N ARG A 101 -10.59 -11.56 -4.43
CA ARG A 101 -10.45 -13.02 -4.44
C ARG A 101 -9.42 -13.47 -3.42
N VAL A 102 -9.77 -14.43 -2.58
CA VAL A 102 -8.83 -15.08 -1.66
C VAL A 102 -7.85 -15.94 -2.46
N LEU A 103 -6.56 -15.71 -2.24
CA LEU A 103 -5.46 -16.44 -2.88
C LEU A 103 -5.23 -17.79 -2.20
N GLN A 104 -4.80 -18.77 -2.97
CA GLN A 104 -4.48 -20.10 -2.51
C GLN A 104 -3.01 -20.45 -2.78
N THR A 105 -2.45 -21.35 -1.98
CA THR A 105 -1.09 -21.85 -2.21
C THR A 105 -0.99 -22.48 -3.60
N GLY A 106 0.03 -22.09 -4.36
CA GLY A 106 0.24 -22.51 -5.74
C GLY A 106 -0.30 -21.53 -6.80
N ASP A 107 -1.09 -20.52 -6.42
CA ASP A 107 -1.58 -19.52 -7.37
C ASP A 107 -0.43 -18.71 -7.98
N VAL A 108 -0.48 -18.52 -9.30
CA VAL A 108 0.39 -17.59 -10.03
C VAL A 108 -0.34 -16.26 -10.18
N VAL A 109 0.16 -15.22 -9.52
CA VAL A 109 -0.51 -13.91 -9.41
C VAL A 109 0.22 -12.86 -10.23
N GLU A 110 -0.50 -12.22 -11.16
CA GLU A 110 -0.04 -11.08 -11.94
C GLU A 110 -0.88 -9.85 -11.59
N ILE A 111 -0.22 -8.74 -11.22
CA ILE A 111 -0.88 -7.48 -10.89
C ILE A 111 -0.90 -6.57 -12.11
N ILE A 112 -2.07 -6.04 -12.40
CA ILE A 112 -2.29 -5.02 -13.43
C ILE A 112 -2.35 -3.67 -12.75
N THR A 113 -1.46 -2.76 -13.15
CA THR A 113 -1.38 -1.40 -12.59
C THR A 113 -1.90 -0.36 -13.57
N ASN A 114 -2.49 0.71 -13.03
CA ASN A 114 -2.86 1.90 -13.79
C ASN A 114 -2.49 3.14 -12.96
N LYS A 115 -1.80 4.10 -13.56
CA LYS A 115 -1.38 5.35 -12.89
C LYS A 115 -2.53 6.17 -12.32
N ASN A 116 -3.73 6.02 -12.88
CA ASN A 116 -4.93 6.71 -12.44
C ASN A 116 -5.74 5.93 -11.39
N ALA A 117 -5.37 4.68 -11.11
CA ALA A 117 -5.99 3.90 -10.05
C ALA A 117 -5.47 4.37 -8.68
N THR A 118 -6.35 4.41 -7.71
CA THR A 118 -6.02 4.78 -6.33
C THR A 118 -6.75 3.86 -5.35
N PRO A 119 -6.14 3.56 -4.20
CA PRO A 119 -6.81 2.83 -3.13
C PRO A 119 -8.06 3.56 -2.65
N ASN A 120 -9.07 2.80 -2.26
CA ASN A 120 -10.26 3.31 -1.60
C ASN A 120 -10.45 2.66 -0.21
N SER A 121 -11.40 3.15 0.57
CA SER A 121 -11.67 2.65 1.92
C SER A 121 -12.17 1.20 1.97
N GLU A 122 -12.82 0.72 0.91
CA GLU A 122 -13.33 -0.65 0.83
C GLU A 122 -12.20 -1.68 0.81
N TRP A 123 -11.02 -1.30 0.29
CA TRP A 123 -9.84 -2.16 0.28
C TRP A 123 -9.37 -2.57 1.69
N LEU A 124 -9.68 -1.77 2.72
CA LEU A 124 -9.37 -2.11 4.10
C LEU A 124 -10.13 -3.35 4.59
N ASN A 125 -11.32 -3.60 4.03
CA ASN A 125 -12.13 -4.77 4.34
C ASN A 125 -11.71 -5.99 3.50
N MET A 126 -11.16 -5.76 2.31
CA MET A 126 -10.72 -6.82 1.38
C MET A 126 -9.31 -7.31 1.69
N ALA A 127 -8.43 -6.43 2.16
CA ALA A 127 -7.06 -6.79 2.54
C ALA A 127 -7.03 -7.52 3.88
N THR A 128 -6.15 -8.50 4.00
CA THR A 128 -5.94 -9.30 5.22
C THR A 128 -4.70 -8.84 5.97
N SER A 129 -3.60 -8.58 5.26
CA SER A 129 -2.31 -8.26 5.87
C SER A 129 -2.30 -6.89 6.54
N SER A 130 -1.66 -6.80 7.70
CA SER A 130 -1.45 -5.54 8.42
C SER A 130 -0.62 -4.53 7.60
N ILE A 131 0.29 -5.02 6.77
CA ILE A 131 1.14 -4.22 5.87
C ILE A 131 0.26 -3.50 4.85
N ALA A 132 -0.57 -4.24 4.09
CA ALA A 132 -1.47 -3.64 3.11
C ALA A 132 -2.41 -2.62 3.77
N LYS A 133 -3.06 -2.99 4.87
CA LYS A 133 -3.96 -2.10 5.62
C LYS A 133 -3.26 -0.82 6.08
N SER A 134 -2.01 -0.93 6.55
CA SER A 134 -1.22 0.25 6.97
C SER A 134 -0.93 1.19 5.79
N HIS A 135 -0.51 0.65 4.65
CA HIS A 135 -0.24 1.46 3.45
C HIS A 135 -1.51 2.12 2.90
N ILE A 136 -2.63 1.40 2.83
CA ILE A 136 -3.92 1.94 2.41
C ILE A 136 -4.35 3.09 3.33
N ARG A 137 -4.29 2.92 4.66
CA ARG A 137 -4.63 3.99 5.62
C ARG A 137 -3.75 5.23 5.43
N LYS A 138 -2.43 5.05 5.28
CA LYS A 138 -1.51 6.17 5.05
C LYS A 138 -1.83 6.92 3.75
N PHE A 139 -2.16 6.19 2.67
CA PHE A 139 -2.55 6.79 1.41
C PHE A 139 -3.82 7.62 1.55
N LEU A 140 -4.88 7.06 2.15
CA LEU A 140 -6.16 7.73 2.34
C LEU A 140 -6.03 8.96 3.26
N MET A 141 -5.24 8.88 4.34
CA MET A 141 -4.96 10.01 5.22
C MET A 141 -4.26 11.15 4.48
N LYS A 142 -3.25 10.82 3.67
CA LYS A 142 -2.54 11.81 2.86
C LYS A 142 -3.47 12.50 1.87
N GLN A 143 -4.25 11.73 1.13
CA GLN A 143 -5.22 12.26 0.16
C GLN A 143 -6.24 13.18 0.83
N ASN A 144 -6.77 12.82 2.00
CA ASN A 144 -7.71 13.65 2.75
C ASN A 144 -7.04 14.93 3.28
N SER A 145 -5.81 14.84 3.76
CA SER A 145 -5.04 16.02 4.21
C SER A 145 -4.78 16.99 3.07
N ASP A 146 -4.39 16.50 1.90
CA ASP A 146 -4.15 17.33 0.72
C ASP A 146 -5.45 18.00 0.24
N PHE A 147 -6.57 17.28 0.27
CA PHE A 147 -7.88 17.85 -0.07
C PHE A 147 -8.29 18.97 0.90
N ILE A 148 -8.18 18.74 2.21
CA ILE A 148 -8.49 19.74 3.24
C ILE A 148 -7.59 20.96 3.08
N ARG A 149 -6.30 20.77 2.80
CA ARG A 149 -5.36 21.87 2.57
C ARG A 149 -5.77 22.72 1.38
N GLN A 150 -6.11 22.12 0.25
CA GLN A 150 -6.55 22.84 -0.96
C GLN A 150 -7.87 23.58 -0.74
N ASP A 151 -8.84 22.97 -0.06
CA ASP A 151 -10.10 23.62 0.31
C ASP A 151 -9.85 24.85 1.18
N ASN A 152 -8.96 24.75 2.16
CA ASN A 152 -8.59 25.87 3.03
C ASN A 152 -7.88 26.99 2.25
N ILE A 153 -6.94 26.68 1.35
CA ILE A 153 -6.30 27.68 0.49
C ILE A 153 -7.36 28.44 -0.33
N GLN A 154 -8.31 27.73 -0.92
CA GLN A 154 -9.38 28.34 -1.71
C GLN A 154 -10.31 29.24 -0.85
N LYS A 155 -10.63 28.81 0.37
CA LYS A 155 -11.39 29.62 1.32
C LYS A 155 -10.65 30.91 1.68
N GLY A 156 -9.35 30.82 1.98
CA GLY A 156 -8.51 32.00 2.28
C GLY A 156 -8.44 32.97 1.10
N ARG A 157 -8.29 32.47 -0.13
CA ARG A 157 -8.31 33.28 -1.35
C ARG A 157 -9.65 34.01 -1.54
N ASN A 158 -10.75 33.30 -1.34
CA ASN A 158 -12.10 33.88 -1.44
C ASN A 158 -12.33 34.96 -0.36
N SER A 159 -11.92 34.70 0.87
CA SER A 159 -12.02 35.67 1.99
C SER A 159 -11.27 36.99 1.66
N LEU A 160 -10.04 36.86 1.13
CA LEU A 160 -9.26 38.04 0.70
C LEU A 160 -9.95 38.81 -0.42
N ALA A 161 -10.51 38.09 -1.41
CA ALA A 161 -11.24 38.67 -2.53
C ALA A 161 -12.49 39.43 -2.07
N VAL A 162 -13.24 38.92 -1.11
CA VAL A 162 -14.39 39.57 -0.49
C VAL A 162 -13.96 40.85 0.24
N SER A 163 -12.92 40.78 1.08
CA SER A 163 -12.39 41.91 1.82
C SER A 163 -11.93 43.06 0.90
N PHE A 164 -11.32 42.71 -0.24
CA PHE A 164 -10.92 43.71 -1.24
C PHE A 164 -12.13 44.39 -1.88
N ARG A 165 -13.17 43.63 -2.18
CA ARG A 165 -14.42 44.15 -2.75
C ARG A 165 -15.12 45.11 -1.77
N GLU A 166 -15.24 44.72 -0.52
CA GLU A 166 -15.89 45.51 0.54
C GLU A 166 -15.13 46.86 0.77
N ARG A 167 -13.81 46.80 0.75
CA ARG A 167 -12.95 48.01 0.90
C ARG A 167 -12.73 48.79 -0.38
N LYS A 168 -13.41 48.39 -1.50
CA LYS A 168 -13.30 49.03 -2.84
C LYS A 168 -11.87 49.06 -3.38
N ILE A 169 -11.01 48.12 -2.98
CA ILE A 169 -9.63 48.03 -3.45
C ILE A 169 -9.65 47.37 -4.86
N LYS A 170 -9.30 48.19 -5.87
CA LYS A 170 -9.17 47.72 -7.26
C LYS A 170 -7.78 47.19 -7.54
N ALA A 171 -7.40 46.11 -6.89
CA ALA A 171 -6.10 45.48 -7.11
C ALA A 171 -6.28 44.01 -7.53
N ASN A 172 -5.41 43.56 -8.45
CA ASN A 172 -5.37 42.16 -8.82
C ASN A 172 -4.60 41.38 -7.74
N ILE A 173 -5.25 40.42 -7.07
CA ILE A 173 -4.68 39.64 -5.98
C ILE A 173 -3.39 38.97 -6.41
N ASP A 174 -3.33 38.38 -7.61
CA ASP A 174 -2.17 37.67 -8.10
C ASP A 174 -0.95 38.59 -8.35
N LYS A 175 -1.19 39.90 -8.64
CA LYS A 175 -0.12 40.90 -8.80
C LYS A 175 0.42 41.41 -7.48
N ILE A 176 -0.34 41.30 -6.40
CA ILE A 176 0.06 41.76 -5.06
C ILE A 176 0.90 40.69 -4.35
N MET A 177 0.79 39.42 -4.75
CA MET A 177 1.53 38.29 -4.18
C MET A 177 3.02 38.42 -4.55
N THR A 178 3.72 39.28 -3.85
CA THR A 178 5.14 39.54 -4.06
C THR A 178 5.98 39.02 -2.91
N LYS A 179 7.27 38.81 -3.17
CA LYS A 179 8.23 38.35 -2.15
C LYS A 179 8.24 39.25 -0.92
N LYS A 180 8.12 40.59 -1.10
CA LYS A 180 8.04 41.53 0.01
C LYS A 180 6.81 41.34 0.90
N LEU A 181 5.66 40.94 0.30
CA LEU A 181 4.45 40.64 1.06
C LEU A 181 4.64 39.35 1.89
N PHE A 182 5.27 38.32 1.31
CA PHE A 182 5.54 37.10 2.02
C PHE A 182 6.51 37.27 3.19
N GLU A 183 7.56 38.07 2.98
CA GLU A 183 8.51 38.47 4.03
C GLU A 183 7.81 39.24 5.17
N HIS A 184 6.88 40.15 4.83
CA HIS A 184 6.13 40.93 5.83
C HIS A 184 5.23 40.06 6.72
N PHE A 185 4.60 39.03 6.15
CA PHE A 185 3.73 38.10 6.88
C PHE A 185 4.47 36.84 7.38
N ASN A 186 5.77 36.78 7.17
CA ASN A 186 6.62 35.62 7.56
C ASN A 186 6.10 34.30 7.02
N VAL A 187 5.75 34.26 5.73
CA VAL A 187 5.28 33.09 5.00
C VAL A 187 6.15 32.85 3.77
N GLU A 188 6.25 31.61 3.30
CA GLU A 188 7.12 31.27 2.17
C GLU A 188 6.47 31.53 0.81
N ASN A 189 5.15 31.41 0.73
CA ASN A 189 4.40 31.49 -0.53
C ASN A 189 2.95 31.94 -0.33
N ALA A 190 2.23 32.11 -1.45
CA ALA A 190 0.83 32.54 -1.47
C ALA A 190 -0.11 31.55 -0.75
N ASP A 191 0.15 30.24 -0.86
CA ASP A 191 -0.68 29.22 -0.22
C ASP A 191 -0.63 29.32 1.30
N GLU A 192 0.54 29.55 1.86
CA GLU A 192 0.71 29.77 3.31
C GLU A 192 0.04 31.05 3.78
N LEU A 193 0.10 32.11 2.95
CA LEU A 193 -0.63 33.33 3.24
C LEU A 193 -2.14 33.09 3.29
N TYR A 194 -2.69 32.37 2.32
CA TYR A 194 -4.12 32.04 2.32
C TYR A 194 -4.53 31.17 3.50
N LEU A 195 -3.69 30.21 3.90
CA LEU A 195 -3.93 29.38 5.08
C LEU A 195 -3.92 30.21 6.38
N SER A 196 -3.04 31.20 6.50
CA SER A 196 -2.98 32.06 7.68
C SER A 196 -4.23 32.94 7.84
N LEU A 197 -4.89 33.30 6.76
CA LEU A 197 -6.10 34.14 6.77
C LEU A 197 -7.36 33.40 7.27
N ILE A 198 -7.35 32.09 7.35
CA ILE A 198 -8.47 31.29 7.86
C ILE A 198 -8.45 31.21 9.38
N HIS A 199 -7.29 31.38 9.99
CA HIS A 199 -7.11 31.29 11.44
C HIS A 199 -7.26 32.64 12.17
N ILE A 200 -7.61 33.69 11.44
CA ILE A 200 -7.93 35.04 12.00
C ILE A 200 -9.44 35.19 12.01
#